data_e78e29da2f1a96034464661efd9f84ee
#
_entry.id   e78e29da2f1a96034464661efd9f84ee
#
_cell.length_a   1.000
_cell.length_b   1.000
_cell.length_c   1.000
_cell.angle_alpha   90.00
_cell.angle_beta   90.00
_cell.angle_gamma   90.00
#
_symmetry.space_group_name_H-M   'P 1'
#
loop_
_entity.id
_entity.type
_entity.pdbx_description
1 polymer ?
#
loop_
_entity_poly.entity_id
_entity_poly.type
_entity_poly.pdbx_seq_one_letter_code
_entity_poly.pdbx_strand_id
1 'polypeptide(L)'
;LFTITMVTTWGCTEEPNDDQSNLSIKYADDYDHIDLTKSSDSILPISSIIEVINIVDLDGLTDAVGNVSRVIHAKDQHIFILGDYKNAQVSILSEEGKHVKSINAIGKGPGEWLSIQSIDYDRISNSIVILSNDGSRMNFYSTEGVWKYDKNLPFFAHDMSSVTKESSYVFYMGYSRNEYTQNYNCLLTDNGLNLIERYLPYVDTYDGPTGQKYHLQ
;
A
#
# COMPACT_ATOMS: atom_id res chain seq x y z
N LEU A 1 -3.17 -18.71 -11.39
CA LEU A 1 -3.38 -17.86 -12.57
C LEU A 1 -3.60 -16.44 -12.07
N PHE A 2 -2.55 -15.60 -12.06
CA PHE A 2 -2.69 -14.21 -11.68
C PHE A 2 -3.19 -13.40 -12.88
N THR A 3 -4.34 -12.78 -12.74
CA THR A 3 -4.87 -11.83 -13.72
C THR A 3 -4.50 -10.43 -13.26
N ILE A 4 -3.58 -9.78 -13.97
CA ILE A 4 -3.31 -8.34 -13.80
C ILE A 4 -4.42 -7.60 -14.56
N THR A 5 -5.32 -6.95 -13.85
CA THR A 5 -6.35 -6.12 -14.46
C THR A 5 -5.78 -4.71 -14.63
N MET A 6 -5.39 -4.36 -15.86
CA MET A 6 -5.11 -2.98 -16.24
C MET A 6 -6.43 -2.25 -16.46
N VAL A 7 -6.68 -1.21 -15.67
CA VAL A 7 -7.79 -0.29 -15.91
C VAL A 7 -7.30 0.78 -16.87
N THR A 8 -7.78 0.72 -18.13
CA THR A 8 -7.57 1.80 -19.11
C THR A 8 -8.68 2.82 -18.96
N THR A 9 -8.36 4.03 -18.55
CA THR A 9 -9.28 5.16 -18.61
C THR A 9 -9.19 5.82 -19.99
N TRP A 10 -10.29 5.90 -20.69
CA TRP A 10 -10.42 6.69 -21.92
C TRP A 10 -10.60 8.15 -21.53
N GLY A 11 -9.62 9.00 -21.89
CA GLY A 11 -9.74 10.44 -21.75
C GLY A 11 -10.30 11.06 -23.03
N CYS A 12 -11.39 11.80 -22.94
CA CYS A 12 -11.84 12.72 -23.99
C CYS A 12 -11.00 13.99 -23.97
N THR A 13 -10.56 14.43 -25.14
CA THR A 13 -9.86 15.69 -25.35
C THR A 13 -10.83 16.85 -25.35
N GLU A 14 -10.82 17.69 -24.33
CA GLU A 14 -11.25 19.08 -24.39
C GLU A 14 -10.12 19.93 -23.81
N GLU A 15 -9.76 21.00 -24.53
CA GLU A 15 -8.70 21.94 -24.14
C GLU A 15 -9.08 22.63 -22.82
N PRO A 16 -8.22 22.67 -21.81
CA PRO A 16 -8.53 23.37 -20.57
C PRO A 16 -8.25 24.87 -20.75
N ASN A 17 -9.24 25.67 -20.38
CA ASN A 17 -9.12 27.10 -20.16
C ASN A 17 -8.07 27.38 -19.07
N ASP A 18 -7.10 28.22 -19.42
CA ASP A 18 -5.96 28.63 -18.62
C ASP A 18 -6.40 29.56 -17.49
N ASP A 19 -6.73 29.01 -16.33
CA ASP A 19 -6.75 29.75 -15.06
C ASP A 19 -6.49 28.78 -13.89
N GLN A 20 -5.29 28.17 -13.90
CA GLN A 20 -4.84 27.39 -12.75
C GLN A 20 -3.83 28.21 -11.94
N SER A 21 -4.28 28.65 -10.77
CA SER A 21 -3.40 29.08 -9.68
C SER A 21 -2.22 28.11 -9.53
N ASN A 22 -1.00 28.65 -9.63
CA ASN A 22 0.28 27.97 -9.52
C ASN A 22 0.40 27.15 -8.21
N LEU A 23 -0.06 25.92 -8.21
CA LEU A 23 0.42 24.89 -7.31
C LEU A 23 1.77 24.42 -7.88
N SER A 24 2.84 25.07 -7.50
CA SER A 24 4.18 24.54 -7.76
C SER A 24 4.41 23.32 -6.89
N ILE A 25 4.12 22.15 -7.42
CA ILE A 25 4.58 20.90 -6.84
C ILE A 25 6.10 20.93 -6.95
N LYS A 26 6.82 21.13 -5.85
CA LYS A 26 8.27 20.95 -5.80
C LYS A 26 8.54 19.46 -5.94
N TYR A 27 8.88 19.03 -7.14
CA TYR A 27 9.49 17.73 -7.33
C TYR A 27 10.94 17.81 -6.84
N ALA A 28 11.37 16.85 -6.04
CA ALA A 28 12.79 16.72 -5.77
C ALA A 28 13.52 16.37 -7.09
N ASP A 29 14.60 17.06 -7.39
CA ASP A 29 15.35 16.98 -8.67
C ASP A 29 15.95 15.59 -9.00
N ASP A 30 15.62 14.55 -8.22
CA ASP A 30 16.26 13.24 -8.27
C ASP A 30 15.27 12.08 -8.59
N TYR A 31 14.09 12.39 -9.16
CA TYR A 31 13.12 11.37 -9.59
C TYR A 31 13.00 11.36 -11.12
N ASP A 32 12.99 10.17 -11.71
CA ASP A 32 12.65 9.97 -13.11
C ASP A 32 11.18 10.40 -13.33
N HIS A 33 10.99 11.46 -14.11
CA HIS A 33 9.68 11.94 -14.50
C HIS A 33 9.09 11.07 -15.60
N ILE A 34 8.00 10.39 -15.30
CA ILE A 34 7.17 9.71 -16.30
C ILE A 34 6.13 10.71 -16.81
N ASP A 35 6.35 11.24 -18.00
CA ASP A 35 5.36 12.11 -18.65
C ASP A 35 4.27 11.27 -19.32
N LEU A 36 3.13 11.15 -18.64
CA LEU A 36 1.99 10.36 -19.11
C LEU A 36 1.20 11.06 -20.24
N THR A 37 1.53 12.32 -20.58
CA THR A 37 0.88 13.02 -21.68
C THR A 37 1.48 12.66 -23.03
N LYS A 38 2.69 12.10 -23.05
CA LYS A 38 3.35 11.60 -24.25
C LYS A 38 2.96 10.14 -24.49
N SER A 39 1.83 9.92 -25.14
CA SER A 39 1.53 8.59 -25.67
C SER A 39 2.45 8.30 -26.85
N SER A 40 3.21 7.22 -26.81
CA SER A 40 3.80 6.65 -28.01
C SER A 40 2.82 5.63 -28.57
N ASP A 41 2.52 5.69 -29.86
CA ASP A 41 1.70 4.68 -30.55
C ASP A 41 2.41 3.31 -30.67
N SER A 42 3.58 3.17 -30.08
CA SER A 42 4.35 1.93 -30.08
C SER A 42 3.90 1.03 -28.93
N ILE A 43 3.33 -0.11 -29.26
CA ILE A 43 3.10 -1.20 -28.33
C ILE A 43 4.45 -1.79 -27.93
N LEU A 44 4.89 -1.53 -26.71
CA LEU A 44 6.08 -2.17 -26.18
C LEU A 44 5.75 -3.64 -25.85
N PRO A 45 6.47 -4.61 -26.41
CA PRO A 45 6.27 -5.99 -26.00
C PRO A 45 6.66 -6.15 -24.53
N ILE A 46 5.88 -6.93 -23.79
CA ILE A 46 6.09 -7.14 -22.35
C ILE A 46 7.50 -7.64 -22.03
N SER A 47 8.08 -8.41 -22.97
CA SER A 47 9.45 -8.93 -22.90
C SER A 47 10.53 -7.83 -22.95
N SER A 48 10.22 -6.60 -23.36
CA SER A 48 11.15 -5.46 -23.29
C SER A 48 11.18 -4.80 -21.91
N ILE A 49 10.22 -5.13 -21.04
CA ILE A 49 10.06 -4.55 -19.71
C ILE A 49 10.33 -5.58 -18.62
N ILE A 50 10.02 -6.86 -18.89
CA ILE A 50 10.18 -7.97 -17.94
C ILE A 50 11.32 -8.85 -18.40
N GLU A 51 12.40 -8.85 -17.64
CA GLU A 51 13.62 -9.61 -17.95
C GLU A 51 13.55 -11.06 -17.42
N VAL A 52 12.89 -11.28 -16.30
CA VAL A 52 12.77 -12.60 -15.65
C VAL A 52 11.37 -12.81 -15.09
N ILE A 53 10.78 -13.96 -15.40
CA ILE A 53 9.55 -14.45 -14.75
C ILE A 53 9.90 -15.72 -13.98
N ASN A 54 9.78 -15.67 -12.66
CA ASN A 54 9.85 -16.85 -11.81
C ASN A 54 8.44 -17.28 -11.43
N ILE A 55 8.16 -18.58 -11.60
CA ILE A 55 6.94 -19.18 -11.11
C ILE A 55 7.31 -19.95 -9.84
N VAL A 56 6.70 -19.54 -8.73
CA VAL A 56 6.89 -20.19 -7.43
C VAL A 56 5.61 -20.97 -7.11
N ASP A 57 5.73 -22.29 -7.02
CA ASP A 57 4.63 -23.14 -6.57
C ASP A 57 4.46 -23.00 -5.06
N LEU A 58 3.22 -22.78 -4.62
CA LEU A 58 2.91 -22.62 -3.20
C LEU A 58 2.54 -23.98 -2.61
N ASP A 59 3.57 -24.74 -2.23
CA ASP A 59 3.39 -26.04 -1.58
C ASP A 59 3.12 -25.92 -0.09
N GLY A 60 2.21 -26.73 0.40
CA GLY A 60 1.94 -26.83 1.86
C GLY A 60 1.02 -25.76 2.45
N LEU A 61 0.42 -24.90 1.63
CA LEU A 61 -0.71 -24.06 2.05
C LEU A 61 -1.98 -24.92 2.14
N THR A 62 -1.97 -25.88 3.07
CA THR A 62 -3.08 -26.83 3.27
C THR A 62 -4.32 -26.20 3.90
N ASP A 63 -4.15 -25.11 4.63
CA ASP A 63 -5.25 -24.32 5.17
C ASP A 63 -5.52 -23.19 4.19
N ALA A 64 -6.60 -23.35 3.47
CA ALA A 64 -7.00 -22.51 2.36
C ALA A 64 -6.64 -21.03 2.55
N VAL A 65 -5.62 -20.56 1.84
CA VAL A 65 -5.48 -19.14 1.55
C VAL A 65 -6.69 -18.78 0.69
N GLY A 66 -7.71 -18.25 1.34
CA GLY A 66 -8.99 -17.99 0.67
C GLY A 66 -8.90 -16.88 -0.35
N ASN A 67 -8.04 -15.90 -0.10
CA ASN A 67 -7.82 -14.77 -0.99
C ASN A 67 -6.45 -14.12 -0.70
N VAL A 68 -5.53 -14.19 -1.65
CA VAL A 68 -4.26 -13.46 -1.55
C VAL A 68 -4.53 -11.99 -1.89
N SER A 69 -4.58 -11.15 -0.88
CA SER A 69 -4.80 -9.71 -1.02
C SER A 69 -3.49 -8.94 -1.28
N ARG A 70 -2.39 -9.41 -0.73
CA ARG A 70 -1.06 -8.80 -0.91
C ARG A 70 0.05 -9.85 -0.85
N VAL A 71 1.08 -9.66 -1.68
CA VAL A 71 2.31 -10.46 -1.68
C VAL A 71 3.50 -9.52 -1.52
N ILE A 72 4.38 -9.82 -0.59
CA ILE A 72 5.61 -9.08 -0.36
C ILE A 72 6.78 -10.06 -0.45
N HIS A 73 7.78 -9.73 -1.26
CA HIS A 73 9.04 -10.46 -1.31
C HIS A 73 10.09 -9.75 -0.46
N ALA A 74 10.33 -10.25 0.73
CA ALA A 74 11.42 -9.79 1.61
C ALA A 74 12.73 -10.50 1.20
N LYS A 75 13.36 -9.99 0.13
CA LYS A 75 14.55 -10.61 -0.51
C LYS A 75 15.72 -10.80 0.45
N ASP A 76 15.93 -9.86 1.37
CA ASP A 76 16.98 -9.89 2.39
C ASP A 76 16.77 -10.98 3.45
N GLN A 77 15.55 -11.48 3.56
CA GLN A 77 15.17 -12.57 4.46
C GLN A 77 14.87 -13.89 3.74
N HIS A 78 14.94 -13.92 2.41
CA HIS A 78 14.60 -15.08 1.57
C HIS A 78 13.21 -15.64 1.86
N ILE A 79 12.21 -14.76 2.04
CA ILE A 79 10.82 -15.13 2.31
C ILE A 79 9.83 -14.36 1.46
N PHE A 80 8.66 -14.98 1.24
CA PHE A 80 7.45 -14.30 0.82
C PHE A 80 6.49 -14.15 2.00
N ILE A 81 5.80 -13.02 2.04
CA ILE A 81 4.77 -12.71 3.03
C ILE A 81 3.46 -12.54 2.28
N LEU A 82 2.47 -13.37 2.58
CA LEU A 82 1.14 -13.33 1.96
C LEU A 82 0.11 -12.83 2.95
N GLY A 83 -0.64 -11.81 2.56
CA GLY A 83 -1.78 -11.32 3.32
C GLY A 83 -3.10 -11.85 2.77
N ASP A 84 -3.85 -12.56 3.59
CA ASP A 84 -5.25 -12.90 3.36
C ASP A 84 -6.13 -12.03 4.25
N TYR A 85 -6.58 -10.90 3.72
CA TYR A 85 -7.34 -9.91 4.50
C TYR A 85 -8.74 -10.42 4.84
N LYS A 86 -9.32 -11.26 3.98
CA LYS A 86 -10.64 -11.85 4.22
C LYS A 86 -10.66 -12.77 5.43
N ASN A 87 -9.62 -13.58 5.60
CA ASN A 87 -9.48 -14.51 6.72
C ASN A 87 -8.65 -13.92 7.87
N ALA A 88 -8.25 -12.65 7.77
CA ALA A 88 -7.42 -11.95 8.74
C ALA A 88 -6.13 -12.73 9.10
N GLN A 89 -5.47 -13.31 8.10
CA GLN A 89 -4.30 -14.16 8.23
C GLN A 89 -3.11 -13.63 7.45
N VAL A 90 -1.91 -13.82 7.99
CA VAL A 90 -0.65 -13.58 7.29
C VAL A 90 0.13 -14.88 7.24
N SER A 91 0.55 -15.31 6.06
CA SER A 91 1.36 -16.51 5.85
C SER A 91 2.77 -16.14 5.44
N ILE A 92 3.75 -16.81 6.02
CA ILE A 92 5.18 -16.67 5.72
C ILE A 92 5.60 -17.92 4.96
N LEU A 93 6.23 -17.72 3.79
CA LEU A 93 6.74 -18.78 2.94
C LEU A 93 8.24 -18.59 2.74
N SER A 94 8.97 -19.70 2.50
CA SER A 94 10.35 -19.60 2.01
C SER A 94 10.39 -19.06 0.58
N GLU A 95 11.58 -18.75 0.08
CA GLU A 95 11.78 -18.26 -1.28
C GLU A 95 11.40 -19.32 -2.35
N GLU A 96 11.41 -20.63 -1.97
CA GLU A 96 10.94 -21.73 -2.80
C GLU A 96 9.43 -21.97 -2.73
N GLY A 97 8.69 -21.13 -1.99
CA GLY A 97 7.23 -21.21 -1.87
C GLY A 97 6.73 -22.19 -0.80
N LYS A 98 7.62 -22.77 0.03
CA LYS A 98 7.21 -23.68 1.11
C LYS A 98 6.63 -22.90 2.28
N HIS A 99 5.51 -23.36 2.81
CA HIS A 99 4.89 -22.78 3.99
C HIS A 99 5.84 -22.90 5.21
N VAL A 100 6.16 -21.76 5.83
CA VAL A 100 6.98 -21.68 7.05
C VAL A 100 6.08 -21.50 8.27
N LYS A 101 5.19 -20.51 8.23
CA LYS A 101 4.30 -20.18 9.35
C LYS A 101 3.09 -19.36 8.90
N SER A 102 1.98 -19.54 9.61
CA SER A 102 0.83 -18.63 9.55
C SER A 102 0.70 -17.87 10.87
N ILE A 103 0.45 -16.57 10.76
CA ILE A 103 0.07 -15.70 11.86
C ILE A 103 -1.45 -15.52 11.77
N ASN A 104 -2.16 -16.12 12.72
CA ASN A 104 -3.61 -16.02 12.82
C ASN A 104 -3.93 -15.63 14.28
N ALA A 105 -3.81 -14.33 14.56
CA ALA A 105 -3.91 -13.78 15.90
C ALA A 105 -5.22 -12.97 16.02
N ILE A 106 -6.38 -13.64 15.88
CA ILE A 106 -7.68 -13.00 15.95
C ILE A 106 -8.05 -12.74 17.40
N GLY A 107 -8.28 -11.48 17.77
CA GLY A 107 -8.65 -11.06 19.10
C GLY A 107 -8.46 -9.57 19.34
N LYS A 108 -8.42 -9.17 20.62
CA LYS A 108 -8.28 -7.77 21.06
C LYS A 108 -7.07 -7.52 21.96
N GLY A 109 -6.30 -8.57 22.23
CA GLY A 109 -5.10 -8.49 23.06
C GLY A 109 -3.90 -7.87 22.36
N PRO A 110 -2.75 -7.81 23.05
CA PRO A 110 -1.50 -7.44 22.44
C PRO A 110 -1.12 -8.39 21.28
N GLY A 111 -0.76 -7.85 20.14
CA GLY A 111 -0.47 -8.63 18.93
C GLY A 111 -1.69 -9.19 18.21
N GLU A 112 -2.89 -9.11 18.77
CA GLU A 112 -4.11 -9.60 18.13
C GLU A 112 -4.80 -8.51 17.32
N TRP A 113 -5.62 -8.94 16.35
CA TRP A 113 -6.43 -8.05 15.49
C TRP A 113 -7.79 -8.66 15.16
N LEU A 114 -8.75 -7.83 14.78
CA LEU A 114 -10.07 -8.25 14.29
C LEU A 114 -10.13 -8.25 12.77
N SER A 115 -9.37 -7.37 12.13
CA SER A 115 -9.28 -7.23 10.67
C SER A 115 -7.87 -6.83 10.27
N ILE A 116 -7.48 -7.20 9.05
CA ILE A 116 -6.26 -6.69 8.39
C ILE A 116 -6.69 -5.71 7.31
N GLN A 117 -6.12 -4.50 7.38
CA GLN A 117 -6.32 -3.45 6.39
C GLN A 117 -5.19 -3.44 5.36
N SER A 118 -3.96 -3.63 5.82
CA SER A 118 -2.76 -3.68 4.98
C SER A 118 -1.64 -4.44 5.69
N ILE A 119 -0.68 -4.93 4.92
CA ILE A 119 0.58 -5.48 5.44
C ILE A 119 1.75 -4.88 4.69
N ASP A 120 2.89 -4.75 5.36
CA ASP A 120 4.17 -4.42 4.72
C ASP A 120 5.34 -5.06 5.45
N TYR A 121 6.53 -4.99 4.86
CA TYR A 121 7.78 -5.44 5.46
C TYR A 121 8.70 -4.24 5.69
N ASP A 122 8.89 -3.89 6.95
CA ASP A 122 9.84 -2.87 7.38
C ASP A 122 11.25 -3.47 7.46
N ARG A 123 12.06 -3.16 6.46
CA ARG A 123 13.44 -3.65 6.35
C ARG A 123 14.35 -3.13 7.45
N ILE A 124 14.09 -1.94 7.98
CA ILE A 124 14.95 -1.32 8.99
C ILE A 124 14.78 -2.02 10.34
N SER A 125 13.54 -2.23 10.74
CA SER A 125 13.23 -2.94 11.99
C SER A 125 13.21 -4.46 11.82
N ASN A 126 13.41 -4.96 10.60
CA ASN A 126 13.24 -6.36 10.22
C ASN A 126 11.92 -6.93 10.77
N SER A 127 10.82 -6.32 10.35
CA SER A 127 9.50 -6.64 10.89
C SER A 127 8.45 -6.73 9.80
N ILE A 128 7.58 -7.72 9.93
CA ILE A 128 6.30 -7.74 9.24
C ILE A 128 5.40 -6.77 10.01
N VAL A 129 4.87 -5.78 9.30
CA VAL A 129 3.99 -4.76 9.85
C VAL A 129 2.58 -4.98 9.33
N ILE A 130 1.63 -5.09 10.24
CA ILE A 130 0.23 -5.33 9.92
C ILE A 130 -0.58 -4.12 10.37
N LEU A 131 -1.19 -3.41 9.42
CA LEU A 131 -2.18 -2.38 9.69
C LEU A 131 -3.51 -3.07 9.96
N SER A 132 -4.06 -2.89 11.12
CA SER A 132 -5.19 -3.67 11.62
C SER A 132 -6.27 -2.80 12.25
N ASN A 133 -7.39 -3.45 12.61
CA ASN A 133 -8.51 -2.83 13.33
C ASN A 133 -9.01 -1.56 12.64
N ASP A 134 -9.43 -1.73 11.39
CA ASP A 134 -9.92 -0.65 10.53
C ASP A 134 -8.89 0.47 10.28
N GLY A 135 -7.59 0.12 10.32
CA GLY A 135 -6.52 1.06 10.05
C GLY A 135 -6.12 1.94 11.22
N SER A 136 -6.45 1.55 12.46
CA SER A 136 -6.13 2.31 13.67
C SER A 136 -4.94 1.78 14.47
N ARG A 137 -4.40 0.62 14.10
CA ARG A 137 -3.34 -0.05 14.86
C ARG A 137 -2.32 -0.71 13.93
N MET A 138 -1.06 -0.62 14.28
CA MET A 138 0.03 -1.35 13.65
C MET A 138 0.54 -2.43 14.60
N ASN A 139 0.57 -3.67 14.13
CA ASN A 139 1.12 -4.81 14.86
C ASN A 139 2.45 -5.20 14.20
N PHE A 140 3.50 -5.36 14.98
CA PHE A 140 4.85 -5.69 14.51
C PHE A 140 5.21 -7.12 14.90
N TYR A 141 5.61 -7.90 13.90
CA TYR A 141 6.04 -9.28 14.06
C TYR A 141 7.45 -9.47 13.48
N SER A 142 8.18 -10.43 14.02
CA SER A 142 9.43 -10.87 13.38
C SER A 142 9.13 -11.66 12.10
N THR A 143 10.15 -11.92 11.29
CA THR A 143 10.06 -12.75 10.08
C THR A 143 9.78 -14.23 10.39
N GLU A 144 9.98 -14.66 11.65
CA GLU A 144 9.56 -15.97 12.16
C GLU A 144 8.11 -15.97 12.68
N GLY A 145 7.39 -14.86 12.52
CA GLY A 145 6.01 -14.72 12.95
C GLY A 145 5.83 -14.65 14.47
N VAL A 146 6.78 -14.06 15.20
CA VAL A 146 6.69 -13.80 16.63
C VAL A 146 6.31 -12.33 16.84
N TRP A 147 5.27 -12.09 17.63
CA TRP A 147 4.88 -10.73 17.99
C TRP A 147 6.00 -9.99 18.73
N LYS A 148 6.19 -8.73 18.39
CA LYS A 148 7.20 -7.83 18.99
C LYS A 148 6.53 -6.76 19.85
N TYR A 149 5.68 -5.93 19.23
CA TYR A 149 4.95 -4.84 19.86
C TYR A 149 3.85 -4.31 18.95
N ASP A 150 3.03 -3.41 19.47
CA ASP A 150 1.99 -2.70 18.73
C ASP A 150 2.17 -1.18 18.85
N LYS A 151 1.65 -0.44 17.87
CA LYS A 151 1.47 1.01 17.91
C LYS A 151 0.04 1.37 17.54
N ASN A 152 -0.61 2.20 18.34
CA ASN A 152 -1.88 2.78 17.96
C ASN A 152 -1.65 4.01 17.10
N LEU A 153 -2.39 4.13 16.00
CA LEU A 153 -2.39 5.31 15.16
C LEU A 153 -3.32 6.38 15.74
N PRO A 154 -2.97 7.66 15.69
CA PRO A 154 -3.87 8.75 16.07
C PRO A 154 -4.91 9.05 14.98
N PHE A 155 -4.93 8.29 13.89
CA PHE A 155 -5.84 8.40 12.75
C PHE A 155 -6.19 7.01 12.22
N PHE A 156 -7.14 6.94 11.28
CA PHE A 156 -7.47 5.73 10.53
C PHE A 156 -6.82 5.80 9.14
N ALA A 157 -6.15 4.74 8.73
CA ALA A 157 -5.53 4.63 7.42
C ALA A 157 -6.09 3.43 6.64
N HIS A 158 -6.23 3.59 5.32
CA HIS A 158 -6.69 2.53 4.44
C HIS A 158 -5.56 1.63 3.93
N ASP A 159 -4.36 2.18 3.83
CA ASP A 159 -3.18 1.43 3.43
C ASP A 159 -1.93 2.06 4.05
N MET A 160 -0.84 1.32 4.09
CA MET A 160 0.44 1.81 4.55
C MET A 160 1.58 1.19 3.76
N SER A 161 2.71 1.91 3.73
CA SER A 161 3.98 1.39 3.25
C SER A 161 5.13 1.89 4.11
N SER A 162 6.07 1.01 4.41
CA SER A 162 7.32 1.37 5.07
C SER A 162 8.28 2.02 4.07
N VAL A 163 8.95 3.08 4.49
CA VAL A 163 9.96 3.77 3.70
C VAL A 163 11.33 3.48 4.29
N THR A 164 12.20 2.90 3.46
CA THR A 164 13.54 2.46 3.90
C THR A 164 14.48 3.60 4.27
N LYS A 165 14.20 4.81 3.82
CA LYS A 165 14.94 6.00 4.15
C LYS A 165 14.35 6.62 5.43
N GLU A 166 15.08 6.56 6.55
CA GLU A 166 14.73 7.21 7.82
C GLU A 166 13.67 6.51 8.71
N SER A 167 13.43 5.21 8.56
CA SER A 167 12.44 4.49 9.39
C SER A 167 11.08 5.20 9.45
N SER A 168 10.50 5.48 8.31
CA SER A 168 9.26 6.25 8.18
C SER A 168 8.17 5.41 7.53
N TYR A 169 6.93 5.91 7.64
CA TYR A 169 5.75 5.26 7.06
C TYR A 169 4.95 6.23 6.23
N VAL A 170 4.50 5.78 5.07
CA VAL A 170 3.49 6.49 4.28
C VAL A 170 2.15 5.82 4.51
N PHE A 171 1.14 6.60 4.86
CA PHE A 171 -0.24 6.15 5.04
C PHE A 171 -1.14 6.74 3.96
N TYR A 172 -1.97 5.89 3.34
CA TYR A 172 -3.05 6.33 2.48
C TYR A 172 -4.35 6.46 3.27
N MET A 173 -5.00 7.61 3.18
CA MET A 173 -6.09 8.02 4.07
C MET A 173 -7.50 7.84 3.47
N GLY A 174 -7.61 7.44 2.19
CA GLY A 174 -8.90 7.16 1.55
C GLY A 174 -9.89 8.32 1.58
N TYR A 175 -9.41 9.56 1.35
CA TYR A 175 -10.21 10.79 1.42
C TYR A 175 -10.80 11.10 2.81
N SER A 176 -10.28 10.49 3.86
CA SER A 176 -10.68 10.79 5.24
C SER A 176 -10.30 12.23 5.62
N ARG A 177 -11.23 12.97 6.20
CA ARG A 177 -11.02 14.34 6.68
C ARG A 177 -10.94 14.37 8.19
N ASN A 178 -9.81 14.78 8.70
CA ASN A 178 -9.58 15.00 10.12
C ASN A 178 -8.44 16.00 10.33
N GLU A 179 -8.07 16.27 11.57
CA GLU A 179 -6.98 17.19 11.92
C GLU A 179 -5.61 16.79 11.35
N TYR A 180 -5.39 15.48 11.10
CA TYR A 180 -4.14 14.97 10.53
C TYR A 180 -4.10 15.09 9.01
N THR A 181 -5.20 14.81 8.34
CA THR A 181 -5.25 14.75 6.86
C THR A 181 -5.35 16.11 6.20
N GLN A 182 -6.15 17.04 6.75
CA GLN A 182 -6.33 18.42 6.22
C GLN A 182 -6.50 18.49 4.68
N ASN A 183 -7.30 17.64 4.06
CA ASN A 183 -7.46 17.57 2.60
C ASN A 183 -6.28 16.93 1.82
N TYR A 184 -5.49 16.09 2.47
CA TYR A 184 -4.46 15.30 1.81
C TYR A 184 -4.74 13.80 1.94
N ASN A 185 -4.44 13.05 0.89
CA ASN A 185 -4.67 11.60 0.85
C ASN A 185 -3.52 10.78 1.40
N CYS A 186 -2.32 11.33 1.48
CA CYS A 186 -1.16 10.62 2.00
C CYS A 186 -0.48 11.40 3.10
N LEU A 187 -0.11 10.70 4.16
CA LEU A 187 0.68 11.21 5.28
C LEU A 187 2.01 10.49 5.34
N LEU A 188 3.11 11.23 5.42
CA LEU A 188 4.43 10.71 5.77
C LEU A 188 4.66 10.96 7.27
N THR A 189 5.04 9.92 7.99
CA THR A 189 5.38 9.99 9.42
C THR A 189 6.76 9.42 9.69
N ASP A 190 7.37 9.83 10.78
CA ASP A 190 8.54 9.13 11.34
C ASP A 190 8.13 7.80 12.01
N ASN A 191 9.14 7.09 12.54
CA ASN A 191 8.92 5.86 13.30
C ASN A 191 8.11 6.07 14.59
N GLY A 192 8.13 7.28 15.16
CA GLY A 192 7.32 7.66 16.31
C GLY A 192 5.87 8.00 15.97
N LEU A 193 5.49 7.92 14.69
CA LEU A 193 4.20 8.34 14.13
C LEU A 193 3.97 9.86 14.20
N ASN A 194 5.05 10.65 14.34
CA ASN A 194 4.96 12.09 14.21
C ASN A 194 4.84 12.44 12.73
N LEU A 195 3.90 13.32 12.41
CA LEU A 195 3.70 13.77 11.03
C LEU A 195 4.90 14.57 10.55
N ILE A 196 5.49 14.12 9.43
CA ILE A 196 6.57 14.83 8.74
C ILE A 196 5.97 15.71 7.64
N GLU A 197 5.14 15.10 6.76
CA GLU A 197 4.62 15.81 5.60
C GLU A 197 3.30 15.20 5.11
N ARG A 198 2.57 15.95 4.28
CA ARG A 198 1.32 15.56 3.63
C ARG A 198 1.46 15.65 2.12
N TYR A 199 0.94 14.65 1.42
CA TYR A 199 1.00 14.55 -0.03
C TYR A 199 -0.38 14.27 -0.63
N LEU A 200 -0.49 14.49 -1.95
CA LEU A 200 -1.67 14.25 -2.74
C LEU A 200 -2.89 15.01 -2.20
N PRO A 201 -2.87 16.35 -2.29
CA PRO A 201 -4.05 17.14 -1.95
C PRO A 201 -5.22 16.72 -2.83
N TYR A 202 -6.41 16.71 -2.27
CA TYR A 202 -7.64 16.46 -3.02
C TYR A 202 -8.56 17.69 -2.99
N VAL A 203 -9.31 17.85 -4.07
CA VAL A 203 -10.28 18.93 -4.19
C VAL A 203 -11.60 18.52 -3.53
N ASP A 204 -12.30 19.50 -2.99
CA ASP A 204 -13.57 19.27 -2.28
C ASP A 204 -14.73 18.88 -3.20
N THR A 205 -14.62 19.20 -4.49
CA THR A 205 -15.67 18.94 -5.47
C THR A 205 -15.03 18.41 -6.76
N TYR A 206 -15.64 17.37 -7.31
CA TYR A 206 -15.35 16.89 -8.65
C TYR A 206 -16.51 17.27 -9.56
N ASP A 207 -16.24 18.04 -10.62
CA ASP A 207 -17.20 18.32 -11.67
C ASP A 207 -17.22 17.11 -12.62
N GLY A 208 -18.25 16.27 -12.48
CA GLY A 208 -18.43 15.13 -13.38
C GLY A 208 -18.76 15.56 -14.81
N PRO A 209 -18.64 14.65 -15.79
CA PRO A 209 -18.88 14.92 -17.22
C PRO A 209 -20.28 15.49 -17.53
N THR A 210 -21.22 15.36 -16.60
CA THR A 210 -22.59 15.86 -16.69
C THR A 210 -22.81 17.20 -15.99
N GLY A 211 -21.73 17.86 -15.52
CA GLY A 211 -21.84 19.10 -14.75
C GLY A 211 -22.41 18.92 -13.34
N GLN A 212 -22.60 17.68 -12.87
CA GLN A 212 -22.99 17.39 -11.51
C GLN A 212 -21.79 17.51 -10.57
N LYS A 213 -21.95 18.31 -9.52
CA LYS A 213 -20.93 18.43 -8.47
C LYS A 213 -21.08 17.26 -7.50
N TYR A 214 -20.03 16.46 -7.38
CA TYR A 214 -19.93 15.42 -6.37
C TYR A 214 -19.09 15.91 -5.20
N HIS A 215 -19.68 15.95 -4.01
CA HIS A 215 -18.91 16.13 -2.78
C HIS A 215 -18.29 14.79 -2.44
N LEU A 216 -16.96 14.73 -2.42
CA LEU A 216 -16.23 13.57 -1.89
C LEU A 216 -16.40 13.61 -0.37
N GLN A 217 -17.12 12.64 0.19
CA GLN A 217 -17.31 12.45 1.63
C GLN A 217 -16.17 11.62 2.21
#